data_ecd9222c56cd24310b3611471f0e5fc6
#
_entry.id   ecd9222c56cd24310b3611471f0e5fc6
#
_cell.length_a   1.000
_cell.length_b   1.000
_cell.length_c   1.000
_cell.angle_alpha   90.00
_cell.angle_beta   90.00
_cell.angle_gamma   90.00
#
_symmetry.space_group_name_H-M   'P 1'
#
loop_
_entity.id
_entity.type
_entity.pdbx_description
1 polymer ?
#
loop_
_entity_poly.entity_id
_entity_poly.type
_entity_poly.pdbx_seq_one_letter_code
_entity_poly.pdbx_strand_id
1 'polypeptide(L)'
;MILGGLEASLRRFAHYDYWLDTVLPSIAEDSGADLISFGMGEHQTVEIARRLAAGEPVESITDVDGTCYLTDFDHLPEKYVECAGFRKVASDKVAYARACRIQMDNQDVVSGQIIVQKQSEKYLVQNIPAKPLVRWELDKVYALPYTRRYHPIYESMGGVPAIREVQFSIIQNRGCFGGCNFCAIQLHQGRRVTSRSADSIVAEAERMTHEPDFKGYIHDIGGPTANFRFPSCREQMLRGMCNGGKHCLAPTTCSHMIVDHSDYLKILRRVRELPGVKKVFIRSGIRFDYLMADPDDTFFKELVEYHVSGQLKVAPEHCAPNTLAYMGKPPIETFNKFKDKFYELSKKAGKKQYLVPYLMSSHPGSTLKDAVYLAEYLYKNHMRPEQVQDFYPTPGTVSTCMFYTGLDPYTLKPVFVEKTPEGKALQRALLQYYEPRNAEKVVKALKMTHREDLIPLLVPAAGRRAVQRSARRAEAADVTIHNDGTYTVRPNQKGHNGKPAHGQSRAAAPTGRAPSPGARFAPHSAPVHKPKNDQQKENTTWKTGKKKK
;
A
#
# COMPACT_ATOMS: atom_id res chain seq x y z
N MET A 1 10.72 27.55 -2.94
CA MET A 1 9.63 26.52 -2.78
C MET A 1 10.17 25.32 -2.03
N ILE A 2 9.44 24.82 -1.01
CA ILE A 2 9.84 23.64 -0.23
C ILE A 2 8.80 22.55 -0.46
N LEU A 3 9.23 21.36 -0.86
CA LEU A 3 8.38 20.18 -1.04
C LEU A 3 8.54 19.23 0.14
N GLY A 4 7.44 18.62 0.56
CA GLY A 4 7.43 17.62 1.63
C GLY A 4 6.37 16.55 1.43
N GLY A 5 6.25 15.65 2.42
CA GLY A 5 5.29 14.59 2.42
C GLY A 5 5.74 13.32 1.69
N LEU A 6 4.78 12.41 1.46
CA LEU A 6 5.07 11.06 0.97
C LEU A 6 5.67 11.07 -0.44
N GLU A 7 5.05 11.76 -1.39
CA GLU A 7 5.50 11.80 -2.79
C GLU A 7 6.90 12.41 -2.91
N ALA A 8 7.16 13.54 -2.24
CA ALA A 8 8.48 14.16 -2.22
C ALA A 8 9.55 13.22 -1.64
N SER A 9 9.24 12.48 -0.58
CA SER A 9 10.14 11.49 0.01
C SER A 9 10.47 10.35 -0.96
N LEU A 10 9.49 9.86 -1.73
CA LEU A 10 9.66 8.72 -2.62
C LEU A 10 10.34 9.08 -3.94
N ARG A 11 10.13 10.31 -4.42
CA ARG A 11 10.61 10.81 -5.72
C ARG A 11 11.83 11.73 -5.62
N ARG A 12 12.50 11.76 -4.46
CA ARG A 12 13.65 12.66 -4.22
C ARG A 12 14.90 12.35 -5.06
N PHE A 13 15.11 11.09 -5.42
CA PHE A 13 16.14 10.65 -6.37
C PHE A 13 15.57 10.42 -7.77
N ALA A 14 16.42 10.14 -8.74
CA ALA A 14 15.98 9.57 -10.00
C ALA A 14 15.23 8.26 -9.74
N HIS A 15 14.00 8.15 -10.26
CA HIS A 15 13.07 7.09 -9.90
C HIS A 15 12.28 6.59 -11.09
N TYR A 16 11.90 5.30 -11.07
CA TYR A 16 11.00 4.73 -12.06
C TYR A 16 9.56 5.19 -11.82
N ASP A 17 8.96 5.77 -12.86
CA ASP A 17 7.53 6.10 -12.89
C ASP A 17 6.75 5.01 -13.65
N TYR A 18 5.78 4.42 -12.98
CA TYR A 18 5.00 3.29 -13.52
C TYR A 18 4.07 3.71 -14.65
N TRP A 19 3.51 4.92 -14.58
CA TRP A 19 2.55 5.39 -15.58
C TRP A 19 3.19 5.77 -16.89
N LEU A 20 4.39 6.34 -16.82
CA LEU A 20 5.18 6.71 -17.99
C LEU A 20 6.11 5.57 -18.46
N ASP A 21 6.24 4.49 -17.69
CA ASP A 21 7.16 3.35 -17.90
C ASP A 21 8.60 3.81 -18.18
N THR A 22 9.06 4.83 -17.45
CA THR A 22 10.39 5.42 -17.62
C THR A 22 10.98 5.87 -16.30
N VAL A 23 12.29 6.16 -16.30
CA VAL A 23 12.95 6.80 -15.17
C VAL A 23 12.88 8.30 -15.32
N LEU A 24 12.35 8.96 -14.30
CA LEU A 24 12.31 10.42 -14.17
C LEU A 24 13.45 10.94 -13.30
N PRO A 25 13.88 12.20 -13.45
CA PRO A 25 14.85 12.84 -12.57
C PRO A 25 14.28 13.01 -11.15
N SER A 26 15.07 13.59 -10.27
CA SER A 26 14.58 14.01 -8.94
C SER A 26 13.41 14.99 -9.08
N ILE A 27 12.41 14.86 -8.19
CA ILE A 27 11.31 15.83 -8.14
C ILE A 27 11.80 17.26 -7.82
N ALA A 28 12.99 17.44 -7.20
CA ALA A 28 13.59 18.76 -7.01
C ALA A 28 13.92 19.41 -8.36
N GLU A 29 14.49 18.65 -9.30
CA GLU A 29 14.81 19.16 -10.66
C GLU A 29 13.53 19.38 -11.46
N ASP A 30 12.60 18.42 -11.42
CA ASP A 30 11.37 18.44 -12.21
C ASP A 30 10.42 19.58 -11.78
N SER A 31 10.37 19.91 -10.49
CA SER A 31 9.50 20.94 -9.92
C SER A 31 10.18 22.32 -9.75
N GLY A 32 11.51 22.38 -9.81
CA GLY A 32 12.29 23.57 -9.46
C GLY A 32 12.23 23.92 -7.97
N ALA A 33 12.03 22.93 -7.09
CA ALA A 33 12.00 23.16 -5.65
C ALA A 33 13.41 23.47 -5.12
N ASP A 34 13.50 24.47 -4.21
CA ASP A 34 14.75 24.82 -3.53
C ASP A 34 15.17 23.72 -2.54
N LEU A 35 14.19 23.17 -1.81
CA LEU A 35 14.41 22.11 -0.81
C LEU A 35 13.34 21.03 -0.90
N ILE A 36 13.75 19.78 -0.66
CA ILE A 36 12.86 18.67 -0.32
C ILE A 36 13.04 18.35 1.14
N SER A 37 11.97 18.36 1.93
CA SER A 37 11.92 17.77 3.27
C SER A 37 11.40 16.34 3.15
N PHE A 38 12.25 15.33 3.31
CA PHE A 38 11.87 13.93 3.24
C PHE A 38 11.73 13.30 4.63
N GLY A 39 10.95 12.24 4.69
CA GLY A 39 10.65 11.58 5.96
C GLY A 39 9.58 12.31 6.77
N MET A 40 9.67 12.20 8.10
CA MET A 40 8.77 12.91 9.03
C MET A 40 9.39 14.28 9.31
N GLY A 41 8.74 15.32 8.81
CA GLY A 41 9.34 16.64 8.57
C GLY A 41 9.20 17.65 9.71
N GLU A 42 8.83 17.28 10.94
CA GLU A 42 8.56 18.25 11.99
C GLU A 42 9.79 19.10 12.37
N HIS A 43 10.95 18.45 12.60
CA HIS A 43 12.19 19.17 12.95
C HIS A 43 12.65 20.05 11.79
N GLN A 44 12.66 19.52 10.57
CA GLN A 44 13.08 20.25 9.37
C GLN A 44 12.19 21.47 9.14
N THR A 45 10.88 21.32 9.24
CA THR A 45 9.92 22.42 9.03
C THR A 45 10.15 23.56 10.01
N VAL A 46 10.35 23.25 11.29
CA VAL A 46 10.59 24.27 12.33
C VAL A 46 11.95 24.95 12.12
N GLU A 47 13.00 24.19 11.84
CA GLU A 47 14.34 24.73 11.65
C GLU A 47 14.42 25.62 10.41
N ILE A 48 13.91 25.15 9.26
CA ILE A 48 13.89 25.93 8.02
C ILE A 48 13.06 27.21 8.20
N ALA A 49 11.86 27.11 8.80
CA ALA A 49 11.02 28.28 9.04
C ALA A 49 11.70 29.31 9.93
N ARG A 50 12.41 28.88 10.98
CA ARG A 50 13.18 29.75 11.89
C ARG A 50 14.31 30.47 11.15
N ARG A 51 15.07 29.77 10.31
CA ARG A 51 16.19 30.35 9.54
C ARG A 51 15.69 31.36 8.50
N LEU A 52 14.64 31.01 7.75
CA LEU A 52 14.00 31.94 6.81
C LEU A 52 13.43 33.19 7.50
N ALA A 53 12.81 33.02 8.68
CA ALA A 53 12.32 34.17 9.47
C ALA A 53 13.45 35.06 10.01
N ALA A 54 14.66 34.54 10.17
CA ALA A 54 15.87 35.29 10.50
C ALA A 54 16.51 35.97 9.28
N GLY A 55 15.94 35.82 8.09
CA GLY A 55 16.43 36.47 6.86
C GLY A 55 17.51 35.64 6.13
N GLU A 56 17.73 34.39 6.49
CA GLU A 56 18.68 33.55 5.80
C GLU A 56 18.13 33.13 4.41
N PRO A 57 18.90 33.27 3.33
CA PRO A 57 18.47 32.83 2.00
C PRO A 57 18.24 31.31 1.96
N VAL A 58 17.20 30.85 1.26
CA VAL A 58 16.87 29.42 1.20
C VAL A 58 18.01 28.59 0.57
N GLU A 59 18.77 29.16 -0.33
CA GLU A 59 19.89 28.53 -1.03
C GLU A 59 21.06 28.20 -0.08
N SER A 60 21.19 28.93 1.05
CA SER A 60 22.21 28.68 2.06
C SER A 60 21.83 27.59 3.07
N ILE A 61 20.54 27.17 3.08
CA ILE A 61 20.05 26.15 3.99
C ILE A 61 20.35 24.75 3.43
N THR A 62 21.61 24.32 3.52
CA THR A 62 22.11 23.06 2.93
C THR A 62 22.45 21.97 3.95
N ASP A 63 22.39 22.26 5.25
CA ASP A 63 22.91 21.45 6.35
C ASP A 63 21.81 20.86 7.27
N VAL A 64 20.54 20.95 6.88
CA VAL A 64 19.43 20.42 7.68
C VAL A 64 19.23 18.93 7.40
N ASP A 65 19.34 18.09 8.43
CA ASP A 65 19.08 16.66 8.36
C ASP A 65 17.66 16.38 7.81
N GLY A 66 17.53 15.36 6.95
CA GLY A 66 16.24 15.01 6.34
C GLY A 66 15.82 15.93 5.19
N THR A 67 16.75 16.67 4.61
CA THR A 67 16.49 17.49 3.42
C THR A 67 17.31 17.03 2.22
N CYS A 68 16.83 17.40 1.01
CA CYS A 68 17.61 17.37 -0.21
C CYS A 68 17.59 18.74 -0.88
N TYR A 69 18.67 19.08 -1.57
CA TYR A 69 18.83 20.31 -2.36
C TYR A 69 19.61 20.04 -3.64
N LEU A 70 19.52 20.96 -4.58
CA LEU A 70 20.32 20.94 -5.82
C LEU A 70 21.48 21.92 -5.72
N THR A 71 22.68 21.49 -6.13
CA THR A 71 23.90 22.31 -6.09
C THR A 71 24.78 22.03 -7.29
N ASP A 72 25.80 22.89 -7.49
CA ASP A 72 26.84 22.70 -8.49
C ASP A 72 27.98 21.84 -7.93
N PHE A 73 28.85 21.37 -8.83
CA PHE A 73 29.97 20.47 -8.46
C PHE A 73 30.89 21.07 -7.39
N ASP A 74 31.22 22.35 -7.49
CA ASP A 74 32.16 23.05 -6.63
C ASP A 74 31.62 23.25 -5.19
N HIS A 75 30.32 23.03 -4.98
CA HIS A 75 29.65 23.17 -3.68
C HIS A 75 29.17 21.85 -3.08
N LEU A 76 29.74 20.73 -3.56
CA LEU A 76 29.45 19.41 -3.00
C LEU A 76 30.04 19.27 -1.57
N PRO A 77 29.40 18.48 -0.68
CA PRO A 77 29.96 18.18 0.63
C PRO A 77 31.32 17.46 0.52
N GLU A 78 32.19 17.64 1.51
CA GLU A 78 33.51 16.97 1.53
C GLU A 78 33.42 15.43 1.55
N LYS A 79 32.38 14.89 2.20
CA LYS A 79 32.19 13.44 2.39
C LYS A 79 30.78 13.04 1.98
N TYR A 80 30.67 12.14 1.04
CA TYR A 80 29.40 11.60 0.58
C TYR A 80 29.57 10.24 -0.08
N VAL A 81 28.47 9.54 -0.28
CA VAL A 81 28.37 8.34 -1.12
C VAL A 81 27.81 8.77 -2.47
N GLU A 82 28.54 8.50 -3.53
CA GLU A 82 28.08 8.80 -4.88
C GLU A 82 27.10 7.72 -5.37
N CYS A 83 25.97 8.18 -5.87
CA CYS A 83 24.96 7.37 -6.55
C CYS A 83 25.05 7.63 -8.05
N ALA A 84 24.92 6.58 -8.87
CA ALA A 84 24.95 6.74 -10.32
C ALA A 84 23.93 7.81 -10.77
N GLY A 85 24.39 8.73 -11.62
CA GLY A 85 23.59 9.89 -12.08
C GLY A 85 22.34 9.49 -12.89
N PHE A 86 21.39 10.40 -12.99
CA PHE A 86 20.10 10.20 -13.65
C PHE A 86 20.22 9.56 -15.04
N ARG A 87 21.03 10.13 -15.94
CA ARG A 87 21.18 9.58 -17.30
C ARG A 87 21.68 8.14 -17.30
N LYS A 88 22.57 7.78 -16.36
CA LYS A 88 23.10 6.43 -16.23
C LYS A 88 22.07 5.46 -15.70
N VAL A 89 21.32 5.80 -14.64
CA VAL A 89 20.28 4.91 -14.09
C VAL A 89 19.09 4.77 -15.04
N ALA A 90 18.82 5.77 -15.87
CA ALA A 90 17.77 5.69 -16.88
C ALA A 90 18.10 4.72 -18.03
N SER A 91 19.38 4.57 -18.37
CA SER A 91 19.84 3.74 -19.50
C SER A 91 20.38 2.36 -19.08
N ASP A 92 20.77 2.16 -17.82
CA ASP A 92 21.44 0.96 -17.34
C ASP A 92 20.71 0.37 -16.11
N LYS A 93 20.10 -0.80 -16.28
CA LYS A 93 19.35 -1.52 -15.25
C LYS A 93 20.23 -1.93 -14.05
N VAL A 94 21.49 -2.26 -14.29
CA VAL A 94 22.44 -2.62 -13.21
C VAL A 94 22.81 -1.39 -12.40
N ALA A 95 23.04 -0.26 -13.07
CA ALA A 95 23.30 1.01 -12.40
C ALA A 95 22.09 1.45 -11.55
N TYR A 96 20.86 1.27 -12.05
CA TYR A 96 19.64 1.52 -11.27
C TYR A 96 19.55 0.63 -10.02
N ALA A 97 19.80 -0.68 -10.17
CA ALA A 97 19.78 -1.62 -9.05
C ALA A 97 20.82 -1.27 -7.97
N ARG A 98 22.03 -0.90 -8.37
CA ARG A 98 23.07 -0.44 -7.45
C ARG A 98 22.71 0.88 -6.76
N ALA A 99 22.14 1.82 -7.49
CA ALA A 99 21.64 3.08 -6.93
C ALA A 99 20.54 2.84 -5.89
N CYS A 100 19.58 1.97 -6.18
CA CYS A 100 18.55 1.55 -5.23
C CYS A 100 19.18 0.97 -3.94
N ARG A 101 20.18 0.09 -4.05
CA ARG A 101 20.87 -0.46 -2.89
C ARG A 101 21.53 0.62 -2.05
N ILE A 102 22.28 1.56 -2.67
CA ILE A 102 22.93 2.68 -1.97
C ILE A 102 21.89 3.48 -1.20
N GLN A 103 20.76 3.83 -1.84
CA GLN A 103 19.69 4.58 -1.20
C GLN A 103 19.09 3.80 -0.02
N MET A 104 18.84 2.51 -0.17
CA MET A 104 18.29 1.67 0.89
C MET A 104 19.21 1.48 2.08
N ASP A 105 20.50 1.28 1.83
CA ASP A 105 21.52 1.08 2.88
C ASP A 105 21.80 2.36 3.68
N ASN A 106 21.40 3.55 3.17
CA ASN A 106 21.58 4.85 3.82
C ASN A 106 20.26 5.49 4.31
N GLN A 107 19.21 4.69 4.56
CA GLN A 107 17.93 5.17 5.10
C GLN A 107 17.89 5.30 6.63
N ASP A 108 18.93 4.94 7.32
CA ASP A 108 18.98 4.95 8.79
C ASP A 108 19.65 6.22 9.32
N VAL A 109 19.08 6.80 10.37
CA VAL A 109 19.59 8.03 10.98
C VAL A 109 20.93 7.86 11.71
N VAL A 110 21.30 6.64 12.07
CA VAL A 110 22.54 6.34 12.81
C VAL A 110 23.69 5.97 11.85
N SER A 111 23.39 5.15 10.85
CA SER A 111 24.37 4.59 9.91
C SER A 111 24.31 5.22 8.52
N GLY A 112 23.31 6.05 8.23
CA GLY A 112 23.16 6.70 6.93
C GLY A 112 24.24 7.75 6.68
N GLN A 113 24.55 7.95 5.42
CA GLN A 113 25.52 8.93 4.94
C GLN A 113 24.83 9.91 3.97
N ILE A 114 25.47 11.04 3.72
CA ILE A 114 25.06 11.95 2.65
C ILE A 114 25.18 11.22 1.32
N ILE A 115 24.15 11.31 0.49
CA ILE A 115 24.16 10.73 -0.86
C ILE A 115 24.13 11.86 -1.90
N VAL A 116 24.98 11.74 -2.91
CA VAL A 116 25.01 12.65 -4.06
C VAL A 116 24.62 11.89 -5.31
N GLN A 117 23.71 12.46 -6.11
CA GLN A 117 23.31 11.95 -7.42
C GLN A 117 23.31 13.06 -8.45
N LYS A 118 24.11 12.95 -9.50
CA LYS A 118 24.06 13.88 -10.62
C LYS A 118 22.69 13.77 -11.31
N GLN A 119 22.01 14.89 -11.45
CA GLN A 119 20.80 15.01 -12.24
C GLN A 119 21.15 15.41 -13.69
N SER A 120 20.48 16.34 -14.33
CA SER A 120 20.87 16.77 -15.68
C SER A 120 22.14 17.61 -15.65
N GLU A 121 22.07 18.81 -15.07
CA GLU A 121 23.21 19.73 -14.96
C GLU A 121 23.72 19.87 -13.52
N LYS A 122 22.83 19.81 -12.53
CA LYS A 122 23.14 19.95 -11.11
C LYS A 122 23.27 18.59 -10.41
N TYR A 123 23.71 18.65 -9.18
CA TYR A 123 23.81 17.49 -8.27
C TYR A 123 22.74 17.60 -7.20
N LEU A 124 21.95 16.54 -7.05
CA LEU A 124 21.11 16.37 -5.88
C LEU A 124 21.97 15.89 -4.72
N VAL A 125 21.94 16.61 -3.63
CA VAL A 125 22.51 16.22 -2.33
C VAL A 125 21.38 15.83 -1.42
N GLN A 126 21.39 14.58 -0.92
CA GLN A 126 20.53 14.15 0.18
C GLN A 126 21.34 14.18 1.46
N ASN A 127 20.94 15.02 2.42
CA ASN A 127 21.47 14.99 3.77
C ASN A 127 21.13 13.69 4.50
N ILE A 128 21.78 13.40 5.61
CA ILE A 128 21.44 12.23 6.43
C ILE A 128 19.96 12.31 6.85
N PRO A 129 19.28 11.16 7.03
CA PRO A 129 17.91 11.16 7.49
C PRO A 129 17.74 11.85 8.84
N ALA A 130 16.69 12.65 9.01
CA ALA A 130 16.40 13.33 10.27
C ALA A 130 16.15 12.33 11.40
N LYS A 131 16.58 12.70 12.59
CA LYS A 131 16.28 11.93 13.81
C LYS A 131 14.77 11.88 14.03
N PRO A 132 14.18 10.69 14.27
CA PRO A 132 12.78 10.61 14.60
C PRO A 132 12.50 11.31 15.91
N LEU A 133 11.32 11.94 16.03
CA LEU A 133 10.87 12.60 17.26
C LEU A 133 11.00 11.63 18.45
N VAL A 134 11.58 12.11 19.54
CA VAL A 134 11.54 11.36 20.80
C VAL A 134 10.14 11.40 21.40
N ARG A 135 9.85 10.53 22.38
CA ARG A 135 8.49 10.33 22.90
C ARG A 135 7.79 11.63 23.31
N TRP A 136 8.46 12.50 24.07
CA TRP A 136 7.85 13.73 24.54
C TRP A 136 7.57 14.76 23.42
N GLU A 137 8.39 14.80 22.38
CA GLU A 137 8.16 15.63 21.18
C GLU A 137 6.95 15.11 20.41
N LEU A 138 6.90 13.78 20.23
CA LEU A 138 5.78 13.13 19.58
C LEU A 138 4.46 13.38 20.35
N ASP A 139 4.50 13.30 21.67
CA ASP A 139 3.35 13.62 22.53
C ASP A 139 2.90 15.08 22.35
N LYS A 140 3.83 16.05 22.26
CA LYS A 140 3.51 17.45 21.97
C LYS A 140 2.83 17.63 20.61
N VAL A 141 3.34 16.97 19.56
CA VAL A 141 2.72 17.03 18.21
C VAL A 141 1.28 16.53 18.25
N TYR A 142 1.02 15.42 18.93
CA TYR A 142 -0.34 14.87 19.03
C TYR A 142 -1.23 15.56 20.08
N ALA A 143 -0.68 16.45 20.88
CA ALA A 143 -1.44 17.32 21.79
C ALA A 143 -1.96 18.59 21.10
N LEU A 144 -1.54 18.90 19.88
CA LEU A 144 -2.03 20.05 19.12
C LEU A 144 -3.56 19.95 18.94
N PRO A 145 -4.26 21.09 18.83
CA PRO A 145 -5.73 21.14 18.79
C PRO A 145 -6.27 20.75 17.42
N TYR A 146 -6.11 19.48 17.03
CA TYR A 146 -6.69 18.94 15.81
C TYR A 146 -8.22 18.92 15.88
N THR A 147 -8.86 19.43 14.82
CA THR A 147 -10.34 19.51 14.74
C THR A 147 -11.01 18.17 14.57
N ARG A 148 -10.31 17.14 14.11
CA ARG A 148 -10.83 15.80 13.74
C ARG A 148 -11.96 15.84 12.72
N ARG A 149 -12.06 16.91 11.95
CA ARG A 149 -13.05 17.15 10.93
C ARG A 149 -12.37 17.53 9.63
N TYR A 150 -13.04 17.31 8.52
CA TYR A 150 -12.60 17.85 7.24
C TYR A 150 -12.80 19.37 7.19
N HIS A 151 -12.07 20.03 6.29
CA HIS A 151 -12.17 21.47 6.12
C HIS A 151 -13.58 21.86 5.64
N PRO A 152 -14.22 22.93 6.17
CA PRO A 152 -15.59 23.35 5.84
C PRO A 152 -15.85 23.60 4.35
N ILE A 153 -14.81 23.90 3.56
CA ILE A 153 -14.94 24.07 2.10
C ILE A 153 -15.59 22.85 1.41
N TYR A 154 -15.48 21.66 1.98
CA TYR A 154 -16.02 20.42 1.43
C TYR A 154 -17.50 20.20 1.75
N GLU A 155 -18.10 21.01 2.64
CA GLU A 155 -19.52 20.87 3.01
C GLU A 155 -20.44 21.00 1.79
N SER A 156 -20.20 22.02 0.95
CA SER A 156 -20.99 22.25 -0.27
C SER A 156 -20.84 21.14 -1.32
N MET A 157 -19.80 20.31 -1.22
CA MET A 157 -19.52 19.17 -2.10
C MET A 157 -20.03 17.84 -1.54
N GLY A 158 -20.77 17.85 -0.43
CA GLY A 158 -21.29 16.65 0.23
C GLY A 158 -20.34 16.07 1.31
N GLY A 159 -19.32 16.85 1.73
CA GLY A 159 -18.35 16.47 2.76
C GLY A 159 -17.30 15.48 2.27
N VAL A 160 -16.56 14.89 3.23
CA VAL A 160 -15.52 13.87 2.97
C VAL A 160 -15.94 12.56 3.66
N PRO A 161 -16.58 11.61 2.97
CA PRO A 161 -17.10 10.38 3.58
C PRO A 161 -16.03 9.56 4.31
N ALA A 162 -14.77 9.60 3.85
CA ALA A 162 -13.65 8.86 4.44
C ALA A 162 -13.34 9.25 5.90
N ILE A 163 -13.75 10.45 6.34
CA ILE A 163 -13.52 10.90 7.73
C ILE A 163 -14.13 9.94 8.75
N ARG A 164 -15.24 9.29 8.42
CA ARG A 164 -15.95 8.36 9.31
C ARG A 164 -15.10 7.17 9.74
N GLU A 165 -14.13 6.77 8.91
CA GLU A 165 -13.24 5.65 9.20
C GLU A 165 -12.11 6.02 10.15
N VAL A 166 -11.69 7.30 10.18
CA VAL A 166 -10.48 7.75 10.88
C VAL A 166 -10.73 8.74 12.00
N GLN A 167 -11.88 9.39 12.05
CA GLN A 167 -12.20 10.47 13.00
C GLN A 167 -11.94 10.10 14.46
N PHE A 168 -12.35 8.89 14.86
CA PHE A 168 -12.16 8.36 16.20
C PHE A 168 -11.09 7.26 16.23
N SER A 169 -9.97 7.53 15.57
CA SER A 169 -8.79 6.67 15.57
C SER A 169 -7.59 7.40 16.13
N ILE A 170 -6.70 6.68 16.82
CA ILE A 170 -5.51 7.21 17.50
C ILE A 170 -4.28 6.56 16.87
N ILE A 171 -3.34 7.37 16.41
CA ILE A 171 -2.02 6.92 16.01
C ILE A 171 -1.15 6.84 17.26
N GLN A 172 -0.64 5.66 17.57
CA GLN A 172 0.15 5.40 18.76
C GLN A 172 1.67 5.34 18.50
N ASN A 173 2.08 5.03 17.26
CA ASN A 173 3.49 4.87 16.86
C ASN A 173 3.73 5.34 15.43
N ARG A 174 5.00 5.54 15.11
CA ARG A 174 5.53 5.81 13.77
C ARG A 174 6.70 4.86 13.50
N GLY A 175 7.02 4.66 12.21
CA GLY A 175 8.07 3.75 11.79
C GLY A 175 7.63 2.28 11.78
N CYS A 176 8.37 1.45 11.03
CA CYS A 176 8.06 0.03 10.91
C CYS A 176 9.31 -0.78 10.58
N PHE A 177 9.78 -1.61 11.51
CA PHE A 177 10.92 -2.50 11.28
C PHE A 177 10.58 -3.76 10.47
N GLY A 178 9.31 -3.93 10.07
CA GLY A 178 8.90 -5.04 9.21
C GLY A 178 9.66 -5.11 7.89
N GLY A 179 10.02 -3.95 7.33
CA GLY A 179 10.94 -3.86 6.20
C GLY A 179 10.48 -4.55 4.91
N CYS A 180 9.16 -4.69 4.69
CA CYS A 180 8.64 -5.31 3.47
C CYS A 180 9.12 -4.56 2.23
N ASN A 181 9.65 -5.28 1.23
CA ASN A 181 10.35 -4.71 0.07
C ASN A 181 9.48 -3.83 -0.83
N PHE A 182 8.15 -3.96 -0.76
CA PHE A 182 7.19 -3.18 -1.53
C PHE A 182 6.63 -1.94 -0.79
N CYS A 183 6.97 -1.77 0.51
CA CYS A 183 6.29 -0.82 1.37
C CYS A 183 7.02 0.52 1.45
N ALA A 184 6.32 1.61 1.15
CA ALA A 184 6.83 2.97 1.24
C ALA A 184 7.09 3.46 2.68
N ILE A 185 6.46 2.83 3.68
CA ILE A 185 6.57 3.29 5.08
C ILE A 185 8.01 3.31 5.55
N GLN A 186 8.81 2.30 5.19
CA GLN A 186 10.22 2.27 5.57
C GLN A 186 11.06 3.41 4.96
N LEU A 187 10.64 3.94 3.81
CA LEU A 187 11.30 5.05 3.12
C LEU A 187 10.86 6.41 3.64
N HIS A 188 9.62 6.51 4.12
CA HIS A 188 9.04 7.77 4.59
C HIS A 188 9.12 7.91 6.11
N GLN A 189 8.72 6.90 6.88
CA GLN A 189 8.76 6.95 8.35
C GLN A 189 10.01 6.30 8.96
N GLY A 190 10.78 5.57 8.16
CA GLY A 190 11.95 4.83 8.60
C GLY A 190 11.61 3.48 9.25
N ARG A 191 12.66 2.72 9.55
CA ARG A 191 12.55 1.38 10.19
C ARG A 191 12.65 1.42 11.72
N ARG A 192 12.96 2.57 12.30
CA ARG A 192 13.00 2.76 13.75
C ARG A 192 11.61 3.14 14.25
N VAL A 193 11.05 2.32 15.12
CA VAL A 193 9.76 2.59 15.74
C VAL A 193 9.92 3.57 16.88
N THR A 194 9.09 4.62 16.88
CA THR A 194 8.92 5.56 17.98
C THR A 194 7.45 5.62 18.37
N SER A 195 7.17 5.77 19.66
CA SER A 195 5.81 5.65 20.18
C SER A 195 5.49 6.75 21.18
N ARG A 196 4.25 7.17 21.16
CA ARG A 196 3.67 8.09 22.14
C ARG A 196 3.63 7.46 23.52
N SER A 197 3.60 8.29 24.56
CA SER A 197 3.34 7.84 25.92
C SER A 197 1.91 7.31 26.08
N ALA A 198 1.70 6.46 27.06
CA ALA A 198 0.38 6.01 27.43
C ALA A 198 -0.54 7.17 27.82
N ASP A 199 -0.02 8.16 28.55
CA ASP A 199 -0.79 9.32 29.00
C ASP A 199 -1.24 10.20 27.83
N SER A 200 -0.39 10.41 26.82
CA SER A 200 -0.76 11.14 25.60
C SER A 200 -1.91 10.46 24.86
N ILE A 201 -1.88 9.14 24.75
CA ILE A 201 -2.91 8.36 24.06
C ILE A 201 -4.23 8.37 24.86
N VAL A 202 -4.15 8.18 26.18
CA VAL A 202 -5.33 8.20 27.07
C VAL A 202 -5.98 9.58 27.08
N ALA A 203 -5.20 10.66 27.19
CA ALA A 203 -5.71 12.04 27.13
C ALA A 203 -6.37 12.36 25.78
N GLU A 204 -5.84 11.82 24.69
CA GLU A 204 -6.49 11.96 23.37
C GLU A 204 -7.80 11.20 23.30
N ALA A 205 -7.85 9.97 23.81
CA ALA A 205 -9.08 9.17 23.89
C ALA A 205 -10.14 9.86 24.76
N GLU A 206 -9.73 10.45 25.89
CA GLU A 206 -10.61 11.21 26.77
C GLU A 206 -11.21 12.43 26.05
N ARG A 207 -10.39 13.23 25.33
CA ARG A 207 -10.90 14.34 24.51
C ARG A 207 -11.94 13.86 23.48
N MET A 208 -11.76 12.68 22.88
CA MET A 208 -12.74 12.13 21.93
C MET A 208 -14.09 11.83 22.58
N THR A 209 -14.13 11.48 23.87
CA THR A 209 -15.42 11.20 24.54
C THR A 209 -16.29 12.43 24.69
N HIS A 210 -15.73 13.63 24.57
CA HIS A 210 -16.45 14.92 24.64
C HIS A 210 -16.90 15.43 23.25
N GLU A 211 -16.53 14.74 22.15
CA GLU A 211 -16.97 15.11 20.81
C GLU A 211 -18.48 14.81 20.61
N PRO A 212 -19.25 15.73 20.03
CA PRO A 212 -20.72 15.55 19.88
C PRO A 212 -21.13 14.28 19.13
N ASP A 213 -20.29 13.85 18.17
CA ASP A 213 -20.55 12.68 17.31
C ASP A 213 -20.05 11.37 17.91
N PHE A 214 -19.35 11.42 19.06
CA PHE A 214 -18.78 10.24 19.67
C PHE A 214 -19.86 9.32 20.25
N LYS A 215 -19.87 8.07 19.80
CA LYS A 215 -20.88 7.06 20.21
C LYS A 215 -20.32 5.98 21.15
N GLY A 216 -19.12 6.22 21.69
CA GLY A 216 -18.45 5.28 22.59
C GLY A 216 -17.52 4.30 21.89
N TYR A 217 -17.22 4.50 20.61
CA TYR A 217 -16.37 3.57 19.84
C TYR A 217 -15.10 4.26 19.40
N ILE A 218 -13.95 3.79 19.90
CA ILE A 218 -12.63 4.12 19.35
C ILE A 218 -12.35 3.10 18.27
N HIS A 219 -12.26 3.57 17.03
CA HIS A 219 -12.19 2.70 15.86
C HIS A 219 -10.84 2.02 15.71
N ASP A 220 -9.75 2.68 16.16
CA ASP A 220 -8.41 2.14 16.09
C ASP A 220 -7.49 2.83 17.11
N ILE A 221 -6.65 2.07 17.79
CA ILE A 221 -5.43 2.55 18.43
C ILE A 221 -4.27 1.85 17.72
N GLY A 222 -3.75 2.48 16.69
CA GLY A 222 -2.85 1.81 15.76
C GLY A 222 -1.74 2.69 15.21
N GLY A 223 -1.26 2.33 14.04
CA GLY A 223 -0.18 3.01 13.36
C GLY A 223 0.23 2.25 12.10
N PRO A 224 1.44 2.45 11.55
CA PRO A 224 1.93 1.70 10.41
C PRO A 224 1.87 0.18 10.61
N THR A 225 2.05 -0.24 11.85
CA THR A 225 1.82 -1.59 12.37
C THR A 225 1.32 -1.45 13.80
N ALA A 226 0.10 -1.90 14.05
CA ALA A 226 -0.59 -1.60 15.32
C ALA A 226 0.13 -2.12 16.57
N ASN A 227 0.74 -3.30 16.50
CA ASN A 227 1.36 -3.94 17.65
C ASN A 227 2.86 -3.66 17.82
N PHE A 228 3.42 -2.63 17.15
CA PHE A 228 4.79 -2.18 17.40
C PHE A 228 4.79 -1.01 18.38
N ARG A 229 5.65 -1.12 19.43
CA ARG A 229 5.80 -0.08 20.46
C ARG A 229 7.24 0.39 20.64
N PHE A 230 8.21 -0.45 20.29
CA PHE A 230 9.62 -0.23 20.57
C PHE A 230 10.46 -0.46 19.30
N PRO A 231 11.70 0.06 19.25
CA PRO A 231 12.68 -0.35 18.25
C PRO A 231 12.85 -1.87 18.23
N SER A 232 13.24 -2.43 17.09
CA SER A 232 13.33 -3.88 16.92
C SER A 232 14.31 -4.57 17.89
N CYS A 233 15.43 -3.91 18.19
CA CYS A 233 16.48 -4.44 19.07
C CYS A 233 17.39 -3.32 19.60
N ARG A 234 18.28 -3.65 20.55
CA ARG A 234 19.27 -2.69 21.11
C ARG A 234 20.31 -2.27 20.06
N GLU A 235 20.73 -3.18 19.21
CA GLU A 235 21.72 -2.87 18.15
C GLU A 235 21.21 -1.81 17.18
N GLN A 236 19.92 -1.83 16.84
CA GLN A 236 19.31 -0.77 16.01
C GLN A 236 19.46 0.62 16.63
N MET A 237 19.44 0.72 17.94
CA MET A 237 19.61 1.99 18.63
C MET A 237 21.05 2.51 18.63
N LEU A 238 22.02 1.60 18.62
CA LEU A 238 23.44 1.92 18.76
C LEU A 238 24.15 2.05 17.39
N ARG A 239 23.80 1.18 16.45
CA ARG A 239 24.51 1.03 15.17
C ARG A 239 23.65 1.28 13.95
N GLY A 240 22.37 1.56 14.15
CA GLY A 240 21.40 1.68 13.08
C GLY A 240 20.83 0.34 12.62
N MET A 241 20.06 0.38 11.54
CA MET A 241 19.45 -0.82 10.97
C MET A 241 20.47 -1.72 10.29
N CYS A 242 20.19 -3.02 10.25
CA CYS A 242 20.99 -3.96 9.47
C CYS A 242 20.87 -3.66 7.97
N ASN A 243 22.00 -3.56 7.27
CA ASN A 243 22.09 -3.32 5.84
C ASN A 243 22.05 -4.61 5.00
N GLY A 244 22.11 -4.49 3.68
CA GLY A 244 22.19 -5.62 2.75
C GLY A 244 20.91 -6.44 2.65
N GLY A 245 19.73 -5.83 2.78
CA GLY A 245 18.45 -6.51 2.61
C GLY A 245 18.02 -7.40 3.78
N LYS A 246 18.63 -7.26 4.95
CA LYS A 246 18.26 -8.04 6.14
C LYS A 246 16.92 -7.56 6.72
N HIS A 247 16.06 -8.52 7.04
CA HIS A 247 14.77 -8.27 7.67
C HIS A 247 14.76 -8.78 9.12
N CYS A 248 14.03 -8.05 9.99
CA CYS A 248 13.92 -8.46 11.40
C CYS A 248 12.94 -9.63 11.63
N LEU A 249 11.97 -9.81 10.72
CA LEU A 249 10.89 -10.78 10.84
C LEU A 249 10.84 -11.81 9.71
N ALA A 250 11.79 -11.76 8.77
CA ALA A 250 11.82 -12.68 7.64
C ALA A 250 13.25 -13.13 7.31
N PRO A 251 13.47 -14.37 6.87
CA PRO A 251 12.48 -15.46 6.79
C PRO A 251 12.07 -16.00 8.17
N THR A 252 12.86 -15.71 9.20
CA THR A 252 12.61 -16.05 10.62
C THR A 252 12.80 -14.80 11.47
N THR A 253 12.16 -14.77 12.63
CA THR A 253 12.35 -13.70 13.61
C THR A 253 13.80 -13.64 14.07
N CYS A 254 14.40 -12.45 14.01
CA CYS A 254 15.79 -12.23 14.44
C CYS A 254 15.95 -12.54 15.94
N SER A 255 17.02 -13.26 16.30
CA SER A 255 17.30 -13.63 17.70
C SER A 255 17.56 -12.44 18.63
N HIS A 256 17.95 -11.28 18.09
CA HIS A 256 18.16 -10.04 18.86
C HIS A 256 16.88 -9.23 19.06
N MET A 257 15.76 -9.66 18.47
CA MET A 257 14.52 -8.89 18.51
C MET A 257 13.95 -8.84 19.94
N ILE A 258 13.50 -7.66 20.32
CA ILE A 258 12.72 -7.46 21.54
C ILE A 258 11.25 -7.61 21.16
N VAL A 259 10.60 -8.63 21.70
CA VAL A 259 9.18 -8.90 21.48
C VAL A 259 8.45 -8.69 22.79
N ASP A 260 7.62 -7.65 22.86
CA ASP A 260 6.86 -7.29 24.06
C ASP A 260 5.60 -6.49 23.68
N HIS A 261 4.43 -6.98 24.06
CA HIS A 261 3.15 -6.31 23.88
C HIS A 261 2.58 -5.74 25.19
N SER A 262 3.28 -5.84 26.31
CA SER A 262 2.77 -5.47 27.64
C SER A 262 2.42 -3.97 27.74
N ASP A 263 3.26 -3.10 27.16
CA ASP A 263 3.01 -1.63 27.12
C ASP A 263 1.77 -1.30 26.29
N TYR A 264 1.62 -1.94 25.14
CA TYR A 264 0.44 -1.76 24.28
C TYR A 264 -0.85 -2.24 24.97
N LEU A 265 -0.78 -3.37 25.63
CA LEU A 265 -1.90 -3.93 26.38
C LEU A 265 -2.33 -3.01 27.54
N LYS A 266 -1.38 -2.45 28.28
CA LYS A 266 -1.68 -1.46 29.36
C LYS A 266 -2.43 -0.25 28.80
N ILE A 267 -2.03 0.27 27.62
CA ILE A 267 -2.71 1.38 26.98
C ILE A 267 -4.15 1.02 26.62
N LEU A 268 -4.34 -0.12 25.96
CA LEU A 268 -5.66 -0.60 25.55
C LEU A 268 -6.61 -0.77 26.73
N ARG A 269 -6.11 -1.31 27.85
CA ARG A 269 -6.89 -1.46 29.10
C ARG A 269 -7.30 -0.10 29.66
N ARG A 270 -6.35 0.84 29.83
CA ARG A 270 -6.63 2.18 30.33
C ARG A 270 -7.65 2.94 29.48
N VAL A 271 -7.55 2.86 28.15
CA VAL A 271 -8.51 3.53 27.26
C VAL A 271 -9.89 2.86 27.32
N ARG A 272 -9.94 1.54 27.49
CA ARG A 272 -11.20 0.80 27.64
C ARG A 272 -11.96 1.16 28.92
N GLU A 273 -11.24 1.57 29.95
CA GLU A 273 -11.78 1.94 31.27
C GLU A 273 -12.26 3.40 31.34
N LEU A 274 -12.01 4.22 30.31
CA LEU A 274 -12.46 5.62 30.30
C LEU A 274 -14.00 5.72 30.28
N PRO A 275 -14.57 6.64 31.08
CA PRO A 275 -15.99 6.95 31.01
C PRO A 275 -16.42 7.33 29.58
N GLY A 276 -17.53 6.79 29.13
CA GLY A 276 -18.05 7.04 27.78
C GLY A 276 -17.47 6.14 26.69
N VAL A 277 -16.38 5.41 26.94
CA VAL A 277 -15.83 4.42 26.00
C VAL A 277 -16.52 3.08 26.17
N LYS A 278 -17.19 2.60 25.12
CA LYS A 278 -17.86 1.30 25.09
C LYS A 278 -16.98 0.20 24.51
N LYS A 279 -16.21 0.51 23.47
CA LYS A 279 -15.32 -0.42 22.77
C LYS A 279 -14.10 0.32 22.21
N VAL A 280 -12.99 -0.41 22.24
CA VAL A 280 -11.72 0.01 21.61
C VAL A 280 -11.31 -1.08 20.64
N PHE A 281 -11.20 -0.73 19.36
CA PHE A 281 -10.84 -1.69 18.32
C PHE A 281 -9.40 -1.48 17.84
N ILE A 282 -8.86 -2.51 17.20
CA ILE A 282 -7.61 -2.47 16.45
C ILE A 282 -7.97 -2.83 15.00
N ARG A 283 -7.89 -1.82 14.11
CA ARG A 283 -8.19 -1.96 12.68
C ARG A 283 -6.95 -1.82 11.79
N SER A 284 -5.93 -1.12 12.26
CA SER A 284 -4.60 -1.15 11.63
C SER A 284 -4.06 -2.57 11.66
N GLY A 285 -3.29 -2.94 10.64
CA GLY A 285 -2.80 -4.31 10.52
C GLY A 285 -1.94 -4.76 11.70
N ILE A 286 -2.22 -5.96 12.17
CA ILE A 286 -1.38 -6.67 13.15
C ILE A 286 -0.27 -7.42 12.41
N ARG A 287 0.98 -7.25 12.85
CA ARG A 287 2.09 -8.13 12.46
C ARG A 287 1.95 -9.45 13.21
N PHE A 288 1.34 -10.41 12.54
CA PHE A 288 1.06 -11.73 13.10
C PHE A 288 2.34 -12.50 13.45
N ASP A 289 3.39 -12.33 12.67
CA ASP A 289 4.71 -12.92 12.89
C ASP A 289 5.38 -12.39 14.19
N TYR A 290 5.30 -11.08 14.44
CA TYR A 290 5.76 -10.47 15.68
C TYR A 290 4.89 -10.92 16.87
N LEU A 291 3.57 -11.01 16.68
CA LEU A 291 2.67 -11.51 17.72
C LEU A 291 2.95 -12.98 18.09
N MET A 292 3.22 -13.82 17.08
CA MET A 292 3.57 -15.23 17.29
C MET A 292 4.94 -15.47 17.92
N ALA A 293 5.81 -14.45 17.87
CA ALA A 293 7.13 -14.50 18.53
C ALA A 293 7.09 -14.08 20.00
N ASP A 294 5.95 -13.55 20.49
CA ASP A 294 5.78 -13.21 21.90
C ASP A 294 5.56 -14.48 22.73
N PRO A 295 6.39 -14.73 23.75
CA PRO A 295 6.19 -15.87 24.64
C PRO A 295 4.97 -15.70 25.56
N ASP A 296 4.48 -14.45 25.76
CA ASP A 296 3.27 -14.15 26.55
C ASP A 296 2.04 -14.01 25.63
N ASP A 297 1.10 -14.92 25.80
CA ASP A 297 -0.16 -14.96 25.05
C ASP A 297 -1.22 -13.97 25.55
N THR A 298 -0.97 -13.22 26.60
CA THR A 298 -1.97 -12.35 27.24
C THR A 298 -2.51 -11.32 26.25
N PHE A 299 -1.64 -10.66 25.49
CA PHE A 299 -2.09 -9.72 24.47
C PHE A 299 -2.93 -10.39 23.40
N PHE A 300 -2.55 -11.57 22.92
CA PHE A 300 -3.32 -12.28 21.89
C PHE A 300 -4.73 -12.67 22.38
N LYS A 301 -4.84 -13.11 23.61
CA LYS A 301 -6.14 -13.44 24.24
C LYS A 301 -7.01 -12.20 24.34
N GLU A 302 -6.49 -11.08 24.86
CA GLU A 302 -7.27 -9.85 25.01
C GLU A 302 -7.57 -9.18 23.66
N LEU A 303 -6.68 -9.26 22.67
CA LEU A 303 -6.96 -8.83 21.31
C LEU A 303 -8.25 -9.47 20.78
N VAL A 304 -8.35 -10.79 20.88
CA VAL A 304 -9.51 -11.56 20.43
C VAL A 304 -10.75 -11.23 21.27
N GLU A 305 -10.60 -11.14 22.58
CA GLU A 305 -11.73 -10.95 23.48
C GLU A 305 -12.33 -9.54 23.43
N TYR A 306 -11.49 -8.49 23.30
CA TYR A 306 -11.94 -7.10 23.46
C TYR A 306 -11.77 -6.20 22.24
N HIS A 307 -10.79 -6.47 21.35
CA HIS A 307 -10.33 -5.48 20.39
C HIS A 307 -10.61 -5.81 18.92
N VAL A 308 -11.16 -7.00 18.64
CA VAL A 308 -11.60 -7.37 17.28
C VAL A 308 -13.09 -7.12 17.12
N SER A 309 -13.45 -6.28 16.12
CA SER A 309 -14.83 -5.87 15.85
C SER A 309 -15.66 -6.91 15.05
N GLY A 310 -15.22 -8.17 14.99
CA GLY A 310 -15.77 -9.23 14.15
C GLY A 310 -14.85 -9.62 13.00
N GLN A 311 -14.00 -8.71 12.54
CA GLN A 311 -12.98 -8.98 11.51
C GLN A 311 -11.62 -8.43 11.95
N LEU A 312 -10.57 -9.22 11.74
CA LEU A 312 -9.19 -8.81 11.94
C LEU A 312 -8.45 -8.83 10.59
N LYS A 313 -7.90 -7.68 10.19
CA LYS A 313 -7.10 -7.53 8.98
C LYS A 313 -5.68 -8.00 9.23
N VAL A 314 -5.18 -8.87 8.37
CA VAL A 314 -3.82 -9.41 8.42
C VAL A 314 -3.24 -9.52 7.01
N ALA A 315 -1.95 -9.40 6.87
CA ALA A 315 -1.30 -9.27 5.58
C ALA A 315 -0.26 -10.39 5.34
N PRO A 316 -0.69 -11.64 5.02
CA PRO A 316 0.24 -12.67 4.56
C PRO A 316 0.80 -12.35 3.15
N GLU A 317 0.10 -11.61 2.33
CA GLU A 317 0.40 -11.13 0.98
C GLU A 317 0.43 -12.23 -0.08
N HIS A 318 1.05 -13.38 0.19
CA HIS A 318 1.18 -14.53 -0.70
C HIS A 318 1.39 -15.82 0.11
N CYS A 319 1.46 -16.99 -0.56
CA CYS A 319 1.83 -18.24 0.10
C CYS A 319 3.04 -18.93 -0.54
N ALA A 320 3.42 -18.58 -1.77
CA ALA A 320 4.58 -19.18 -2.43
C ALA A 320 5.89 -18.71 -1.77
N PRO A 321 6.79 -19.64 -1.38
CA PRO A 321 8.01 -19.29 -0.62
C PRO A 321 8.91 -18.29 -1.35
N ASN A 322 9.11 -18.47 -2.65
CA ASN A 322 9.92 -17.59 -3.46
C ASN A 322 9.35 -16.15 -3.51
N THR A 323 8.05 -16.02 -3.71
CA THR A 323 7.38 -14.70 -3.73
C THR A 323 7.47 -14.01 -2.37
N LEU A 324 7.22 -14.75 -1.28
CA LEU A 324 7.35 -14.21 0.08
C LEU A 324 8.77 -13.75 0.40
N ALA A 325 9.79 -14.49 -0.06
CA ALA A 325 11.18 -14.09 0.10
C ALA A 325 11.47 -12.75 -0.59
N TYR A 326 11.03 -12.55 -1.84
CA TYR A 326 11.18 -11.28 -2.54
C TYR A 326 10.31 -10.14 -1.95
N MET A 327 9.24 -10.48 -1.26
CA MET A 327 8.44 -9.49 -0.49
C MET A 327 9.09 -9.09 0.83
N GLY A 328 10.07 -9.86 1.35
CA GLY A 328 10.59 -9.68 2.70
C GLY A 328 9.57 -10.08 3.77
N LYS A 329 8.80 -11.15 3.52
CA LYS A 329 7.74 -11.67 4.39
C LYS A 329 8.12 -13.04 4.96
N PRO A 330 7.59 -13.41 6.13
CA PRO A 330 7.81 -14.74 6.70
C PRO A 330 7.15 -15.84 5.86
N PRO A 331 7.58 -17.10 6.00
CA PRO A 331 6.92 -18.25 5.40
C PRO A 331 5.43 -18.34 5.79
N ILE A 332 4.61 -18.90 4.91
CA ILE A 332 3.15 -19.00 5.10
C ILE A 332 2.77 -19.83 6.33
N GLU A 333 3.63 -20.74 6.76
CA GLU A 333 3.47 -21.57 7.96
C GLU A 333 3.31 -20.72 9.23
N THR A 334 3.99 -19.57 9.30
CA THR A 334 3.83 -18.61 10.40
C THR A 334 2.41 -18.06 10.45
N PHE A 335 1.87 -17.71 9.28
CA PHE A 335 0.46 -17.28 9.17
C PHE A 335 -0.51 -18.40 9.50
N ASN A 336 -0.26 -19.64 9.07
CA ASN A 336 -1.11 -20.78 9.40
C ASN A 336 -1.20 -21.01 10.92
N LYS A 337 -0.06 -21.00 11.62
CA LYS A 337 -0.03 -21.11 13.09
C LYS A 337 -0.81 -19.99 13.77
N PHE A 338 -0.63 -18.74 13.28
CA PHE A 338 -1.39 -17.60 13.79
C PHE A 338 -2.90 -17.77 13.55
N LYS A 339 -3.31 -18.17 12.35
CA LYS A 339 -4.70 -18.39 11.96
C LYS A 339 -5.36 -19.42 12.87
N ASP A 340 -4.71 -20.56 13.07
CA ASP A 340 -5.25 -21.67 13.89
C ASP A 340 -5.42 -21.22 15.34
N LYS A 341 -4.42 -20.53 15.91
CA LYS A 341 -4.49 -19.97 17.26
C LYS A 341 -5.57 -18.89 17.40
N PHE A 342 -5.72 -18.02 16.39
CA PHE A 342 -6.77 -16.99 16.37
C PHE A 342 -8.16 -17.61 16.46
N TYR A 343 -8.46 -18.63 15.65
CA TYR A 343 -9.76 -19.30 15.68
C TYR A 343 -9.98 -20.11 16.95
N GLU A 344 -8.94 -20.73 17.49
CA GLU A 344 -9.00 -21.40 18.80
C GLU A 344 -9.39 -20.41 19.91
N LEU A 345 -8.70 -19.28 19.99
CA LEU A 345 -8.99 -18.23 20.99
C LEU A 345 -10.36 -17.61 20.78
N SER A 346 -10.78 -17.36 19.53
CA SER A 346 -12.12 -16.83 19.23
C SER A 346 -13.21 -17.80 19.69
N LYS A 347 -13.01 -19.10 19.48
CA LYS A 347 -13.94 -20.14 19.96
C LYS A 347 -14.00 -20.17 21.49
N LYS A 348 -12.84 -20.11 22.18
CA LYS A 348 -12.77 -20.07 23.65
C LYS A 348 -13.46 -18.82 24.22
N ALA A 349 -13.34 -17.69 23.55
CA ALA A 349 -14.00 -16.43 23.93
C ALA A 349 -15.49 -16.38 23.54
N GLY A 350 -16.06 -17.42 22.93
CA GLY A 350 -17.45 -17.44 22.45
C GLY A 350 -17.74 -16.42 21.34
N LYS A 351 -16.71 -16.01 20.58
CA LYS A 351 -16.82 -14.97 19.55
C LYS A 351 -16.91 -15.58 18.15
N LYS A 352 -17.73 -14.95 17.31
CA LYS A 352 -17.78 -15.24 15.88
C LYS A 352 -16.97 -14.18 15.14
N GLN A 353 -15.69 -14.48 14.89
CA GLN A 353 -14.74 -13.56 14.28
C GLN A 353 -14.07 -14.19 13.07
N TYR A 354 -13.59 -13.34 12.15
CA TYR A 354 -13.00 -13.77 10.90
C TYR A 354 -11.70 -13.02 10.63
N LEU A 355 -10.74 -13.71 10.01
CA LEU A 355 -9.56 -13.08 9.44
C LEU A 355 -9.87 -12.58 8.03
N VAL A 356 -9.41 -11.36 7.74
CA VAL A 356 -9.45 -10.77 6.40
C VAL A 356 -8.01 -10.68 5.89
N PRO A 357 -7.56 -11.69 5.11
CA PRO A 357 -6.20 -11.70 4.59
C PRO A 357 -6.07 -10.70 3.43
N TYR A 358 -5.07 -9.83 3.52
CA TYR A 358 -4.61 -9.03 2.38
C TYR A 358 -3.67 -9.88 1.53
N LEU A 359 -3.94 -9.90 0.23
CA LEU A 359 -3.20 -10.68 -0.75
C LEU A 359 -2.86 -9.81 -1.96
N MET A 360 -1.70 -10.06 -2.54
CA MET A 360 -1.15 -9.30 -3.65
C MET A 360 -0.80 -10.22 -4.82
N SER A 361 -1.27 -9.87 -6.03
CA SER A 361 -0.87 -10.53 -7.27
C SER A 361 0.28 -9.79 -7.97
N SER A 362 0.99 -10.49 -8.83
CA SER A 362 1.97 -9.91 -9.76
C SER A 362 3.15 -9.17 -9.11
N HIS A 363 3.47 -9.47 -7.84
CA HIS A 363 4.70 -8.99 -7.23
C HIS A 363 5.93 -9.58 -7.95
N PRO A 364 7.06 -8.84 -8.09
CA PRO A 364 8.29 -9.41 -8.58
C PRO A 364 8.63 -10.74 -7.88
N GLY A 365 8.99 -11.77 -8.67
CA GLY A 365 9.19 -13.13 -8.20
C GLY A 365 7.93 -14.01 -8.21
N SER A 366 6.73 -13.46 -8.44
CA SER A 366 5.49 -14.24 -8.55
C SER A 366 5.24 -14.68 -10.00
N THR A 367 5.43 -15.96 -10.26
CA THR A 367 5.10 -16.58 -11.55
C THR A 367 3.62 -16.98 -11.60
N LEU A 368 3.13 -17.33 -12.80
CA LEU A 368 1.78 -17.87 -12.93
C LEU A 368 1.58 -19.18 -12.14
N LYS A 369 2.64 -20.00 -12.01
CA LYS A 369 2.61 -21.21 -11.17
C LYS A 369 2.42 -20.87 -9.70
N ASP A 370 3.10 -19.82 -9.21
CA ASP A 370 2.96 -19.34 -7.83
C ASP A 370 1.54 -18.81 -7.57
N ALA A 371 0.95 -18.14 -8.55
CA ALA A 371 -0.43 -17.66 -8.45
C ALA A 371 -1.46 -18.82 -8.43
N VAL A 372 -1.22 -19.88 -9.20
CA VAL A 372 -2.04 -21.11 -9.14
C VAL A 372 -1.88 -21.79 -7.79
N TYR A 373 -0.65 -21.88 -7.28
CA TYR A 373 -0.40 -22.42 -5.94
C TYR A 373 -1.14 -21.61 -4.85
N LEU A 374 -1.18 -20.29 -4.98
CA LEU A 374 -1.94 -19.43 -4.07
C LEU A 374 -3.44 -19.69 -4.17
N ALA A 375 -4.00 -19.84 -5.38
CA ALA A 375 -5.42 -20.16 -5.57
C ALA A 375 -5.79 -21.51 -4.94
N GLU A 376 -4.94 -22.52 -5.12
CA GLU A 376 -5.10 -23.83 -4.48
C GLU A 376 -5.04 -23.74 -2.95
N TYR A 377 -4.10 -22.96 -2.40
CA TYR A 377 -3.99 -22.69 -0.97
C TYR A 377 -5.26 -22.02 -0.42
N LEU A 378 -5.78 -21.01 -1.10
CA LEU A 378 -7.00 -20.32 -0.72
C LEU A 378 -8.21 -21.26 -0.70
N TYR A 379 -8.32 -22.11 -1.73
CA TYR A 379 -9.39 -23.12 -1.81
C TYR A 379 -9.32 -24.10 -0.64
N LYS A 380 -8.15 -24.70 -0.37
CA LYS A 380 -7.93 -25.66 0.72
C LYS A 380 -8.20 -25.07 2.11
N ASN A 381 -7.98 -23.77 2.28
CA ASN A 381 -8.23 -23.06 3.53
C ASN A 381 -9.60 -22.37 3.59
N HIS A 382 -10.49 -22.61 2.60
CA HIS A 382 -11.82 -22.01 2.52
C HIS A 382 -11.82 -20.48 2.53
N MET A 383 -10.76 -19.86 2.00
CA MET A 383 -10.61 -18.42 1.91
C MET A 383 -11.16 -17.88 0.59
N ARG A 384 -11.96 -16.82 0.68
CA ARG A 384 -12.53 -16.11 -0.48
C ARG A 384 -12.25 -14.62 -0.34
N PRO A 385 -11.07 -14.15 -0.74
CA PRO A 385 -10.69 -12.75 -0.59
C PRO A 385 -11.59 -11.84 -1.45
N GLU A 386 -12.31 -10.92 -0.83
CA GLU A 386 -13.12 -9.93 -1.54
C GLU A 386 -12.25 -8.78 -2.07
N GLN A 387 -11.30 -8.34 -1.26
CA GLN A 387 -10.34 -7.30 -1.61
C GLN A 387 -8.99 -7.92 -1.96
N VAL A 388 -8.55 -7.70 -3.19
CA VAL A 388 -7.25 -8.14 -3.70
C VAL A 388 -6.54 -6.98 -4.37
N GLN A 389 -5.21 -6.95 -4.26
CA GLN A 389 -4.38 -5.92 -4.85
C GLN A 389 -3.47 -6.51 -5.90
N ASP A 390 -3.27 -5.79 -7.00
CA ASP A 390 -2.14 -6.02 -7.88
C ASP A 390 -0.94 -5.24 -7.33
N PHE A 391 0.26 -5.80 -7.49
CA PHE A 391 1.45 -5.06 -7.16
C PHE A 391 1.49 -3.74 -7.95
N TYR A 392 1.59 -2.65 -7.21
CA TYR A 392 1.80 -1.31 -7.76
C TYR A 392 3.23 -0.87 -7.45
N PRO A 393 4.05 -0.58 -8.48
CA PRO A 393 5.43 -0.15 -8.29
C PRO A 393 5.51 1.24 -7.63
N THR A 394 5.70 1.26 -6.33
CA THR A 394 5.86 2.50 -5.56
C THR A 394 7.30 3.00 -5.68
N PRO A 395 7.55 4.24 -6.11
CA PRO A 395 8.90 4.77 -6.31
C PRO A 395 9.82 4.57 -5.10
N GLY A 396 11.09 4.29 -5.34
CA GLY A 396 12.13 4.12 -4.31
C GLY A 396 12.12 2.76 -3.60
N THR A 397 11.07 1.93 -3.72
CA THR A 397 11.02 0.63 -3.05
C THR A 397 11.88 -0.43 -3.75
N VAL A 398 12.38 -1.40 -2.96
CA VAL A 398 13.14 -2.55 -3.48
C VAL A 398 12.33 -3.34 -4.53
N SER A 399 11.03 -3.55 -4.27
CA SER A 399 10.15 -4.25 -5.22
C SER A 399 9.97 -3.49 -6.53
N THR A 400 9.95 -2.15 -6.49
CA THR A 400 9.91 -1.34 -7.71
C THR A 400 11.24 -1.42 -8.48
N CYS A 401 12.36 -1.45 -7.77
CA CYS A 401 13.66 -1.73 -8.39
C CYS A 401 13.65 -3.07 -9.12
N MET A 402 13.22 -4.16 -8.47
CA MET A 402 13.07 -5.47 -9.10
C MET A 402 12.11 -5.44 -10.29
N PHE A 403 10.98 -4.75 -10.16
CA PHE A 403 9.99 -4.64 -11.23
C PHE A 403 10.56 -3.94 -12.48
N TYR A 404 11.24 -2.83 -12.29
CA TYR A 404 11.84 -2.07 -13.40
C TYR A 404 13.02 -2.78 -14.02
N THR A 405 13.95 -3.25 -13.19
CA THR A 405 15.25 -3.79 -13.66
C THR A 405 15.20 -5.26 -14.03
N GLY A 406 14.34 -6.06 -13.41
CA GLY A 406 14.38 -7.52 -13.45
C GLY A 406 15.53 -8.09 -12.59
N LEU A 407 16.12 -7.31 -11.68
CA LEU A 407 17.24 -7.68 -10.83
C LEU A 407 16.94 -7.45 -9.35
N ASP A 408 17.39 -8.33 -8.50
CA ASP A 408 17.46 -8.10 -7.07
C ASP A 408 18.60 -7.11 -6.77
N PRO A 409 18.36 -5.94 -6.15
CA PRO A 409 19.39 -4.93 -5.95
C PRO A 409 20.53 -5.37 -5.01
N TYR A 410 20.31 -6.36 -4.16
CA TYR A 410 21.33 -6.85 -3.22
C TYR A 410 22.24 -7.91 -3.80
N THR A 411 21.72 -8.77 -4.69
CA THR A 411 22.48 -9.90 -5.26
C THR A 411 22.80 -9.74 -6.75
N LEU A 412 22.12 -8.82 -7.43
CA LEU A 412 22.09 -8.62 -8.89
C LEU A 412 21.65 -9.87 -9.68
N LYS A 413 21.02 -10.84 -9.01
CA LYS A 413 20.44 -12.02 -9.67
C LYS A 413 19.16 -11.64 -10.39
N PRO A 414 18.85 -12.28 -11.53
CA PRO A 414 17.60 -12.08 -12.23
C PRO A 414 16.38 -12.43 -11.37
N VAL A 415 15.34 -11.61 -11.44
CA VAL A 415 14.05 -11.80 -10.80
C VAL A 415 12.97 -11.82 -11.88
N PHE A 416 12.10 -12.83 -11.85
CA PHE A 416 10.94 -12.85 -12.74
C PHE A 416 10.00 -11.70 -12.45
N VAL A 417 9.51 -11.05 -13.51
CA VAL A 417 8.53 -9.95 -13.40
C VAL A 417 7.46 -10.13 -14.46
N GLU A 418 6.22 -10.27 -14.03
CA GLU A 418 5.08 -10.29 -14.95
C GLU A 418 4.73 -8.85 -15.40
N LYS A 419 5.06 -8.54 -16.64
CA LYS A 419 4.81 -7.21 -17.24
C LYS A 419 3.62 -7.18 -18.16
N THR A 420 3.18 -8.35 -18.66
CA THR A 420 2.08 -8.42 -19.62
C THR A 420 0.74 -8.12 -18.95
N PRO A 421 -0.14 -7.32 -19.58
CA PRO A 421 -1.49 -7.09 -19.08
C PRO A 421 -2.29 -8.39 -18.90
N GLU A 422 -2.08 -9.36 -19.79
CA GLU A 422 -2.73 -10.66 -19.71
C GLU A 422 -2.25 -11.46 -18.50
N GLY A 423 -0.93 -11.62 -18.31
CA GLY A 423 -0.38 -12.35 -17.18
C GLY A 423 -0.82 -11.77 -15.83
N LYS A 424 -0.81 -10.43 -15.69
CA LYS A 424 -1.34 -9.75 -14.52
C LYS A 424 -2.83 -10.06 -14.31
N ALA A 425 -3.63 -10.00 -15.38
CA ALA A 425 -5.06 -10.31 -15.30
C ALA A 425 -5.34 -11.76 -14.92
N LEU A 426 -4.50 -12.71 -15.35
CA LEU A 426 -4.60 -14.13 -14.97
C LEU A 426 -4.24 -14.32 -13.49
N GLN A 427 -3.14 -13.76 -13.01
CA GLN A 427 -2.74 -13.83 -11.60
C GLN A 427 -3.81 -13.22 -10.69
N ARG A 428 -4.36 -12.05 -11.06
CA ARG A 428 -5.44 -11.42 -10.30
C ARG A 428 -6.72 -12.27 -10.26
N ALA A 429 -7.10 -12.86 -11.40
CA ALA A 429 -8.29 -13.71 -11.47
C ALA A 429 -8.18 -14.94 -10.56
N LEU A 430 -6.98 -15.50 -10.39
CA LEU A 430 -6.71 -16.62 -9.49
C LEU A 430 -6.92 -16.27 -8.02
N LEU A 431 -6.68 -15.02 -7.58
CA LEU A 431 -7.01 -14.57 -6.22
C LEU A 431 -8.52 -14.59 -5.94
N GLN A 432 -9.33 -14.34 -6.96
CA GLN A 432 -10.80 -14.37 -6.88
C GLN A 432 -11.36 -15.51 -7.76
N TYR A 433 -10.77 -16.70 -7.63
CA TYR A 433 -11.08 -17.88 -8.43
C TYR A 433 -12.56 -18.30 -8.37
N TYR A 434 -13.22 -18.03 -7.26
CA TYR A 434 -14.61 -18.39 -6.99
C TYR A 434 -15.63 -17.51 -7.74
N GLU A 435 -15.21 -16.37 -8.31
CA GLU A 435 -16.06 -15.46 -9.05
C GLU A 435 -16.35 -16.02 -10.46
N PRO A 436 -17.64 -16.21 -10.85
CA PRO A 436 -17.96 -16.76 -12.18
C PRO A 436 -17.40 -15.95 -13.34
N ARG A 437 -17.26 -14.63 -13.19
CA ARG A 437 -16.66 -13.73 -14.21
C ARG A 437 -15.18 -14.00 -14.46
N ASN A 438 -14.49 -14.63 -13.54
CA ASN A 438 -13.08 -14.98 -13.67
C ASN A 438 -12.85 -16.38 -14.26
N ALA A 439 -13.90 -17.18 -14.47
CA ALA A 439 -13.81 -18.57 -14.84
C ALA A 439 -12.95 -18.83 -16.09
N GLU A 440 -13.11 -18.04 -17.16
CA GLU A 440 -12.33 -18.18 -18.40
C GLU A 440 -10.83 -17.95 -18.15
N LYS A 441 -10.50 -16.90 -17.39
CA LYS A 441 -9.10 -16.57 -17.03
C LYS A 441 -8.49 -17.64 -16.13
N VAL A 442 -9.24 -18.14 -15.15
CA VAL A 442 -8.79 -19.21 -14.25
C VAL A 442 -8.54 -20.49 -15.05
N VAL A 443 -9.47 -20.92 -15.93
CA VAL A 443 -9.28 -22.09 -16.80
C VAL A 443 -8.05 -21.91 -17.71
N LYS A 444 -7.87 -20.72 -18.29
CA LYS A 444 -6.70 -20.41 -19.12
C LYS A 444 -5.40 -20.54 -18.33
N ALA A 445 -5.34 -19.94 -17.14
CA ALA A 445 -4.16 -20.01 -16.26
C ALA A 445 -3.83 -21.45 -15.86
N LEU A 446 -4.83 -22.26 -15.53
CA LEU A 446 -4.65 -23.67 -15.17
C LEU A 446 -4.13 -24.51 -16.35
N LYS A 447 -4.64 -24.30 -17.56
CA LYS A 447 -4.12 -24.94 -18.77
C LYS A 447 -2.67 -24.55 -19.07
N MET A 448 -2.33 -23.25 -18.99
CA MET A 448 -0.97 -22.76 -19.22
C MET A 448 0.05 -23.31 -18.20
N THR A 449 -0.40 -23.71 -17.03
CA THR A 449 0.45 -24.27 -15.96
C THR A 449 0.37 -25.78 -15.83
N HIS A 450 -0.39 -26.47 -16.71
CA HIS A 450 -0.66 -27.91 -16.67
C HIS A 450 -1.28 -28.37 -15.34
N ARG A 451 -2.25 -27.60 -14.84
CA ARG A 451 -2.98 -27.87 -13.60
C ARG A 451 -4.48 -27.93 -13.83
N GLU A 452 -4.88 -28.58 -14.92
CA GLU A 452 -6.29 -28.81 -15.27
C GLU A 452 -7.04 -29.64 -14.21
N ASP A 453 -6.29 -30.41 -13.41
CA ASP A 453 -6.78 -31.13 -12.23
C ASP A 453 -7.52 -30.21 -11.23
N LEU A 454 -7.17 -28.93 -11.19
CA LEU A 454 -7.79 -27.94 -10.31
C LEU A 454 -9.06 -27.29 -10.87
N ILE A 455 -9.40 -27.50 -12.15
CA ILE A 455 -10.61 -26.88 -12.74
C ILE A 455 -11.89 -27.27 -11.99
N PRO A 456 -12.13 -28.55 -11.64
CA PRO A 456 -13.32 -28.92 -10.89
C PRO A 456 -13.40 -28.25 -9.51
N LEU A 457 -12.25 -27.95 -8.90
CA LEU A 457 -12.13 -27.38 -7.55
C LEU A 457 -12.26 -25.86 -7.53
N LEU A 458 -11.51 -25.18 -8.40
CA LEU A 458 -11.40 -23.73 -8.39
C LEU A 458 -12.49 -23.02 -9.20
N VAL A 459 -13.04 -23.67 -10.25
CA VAL A 459 -14.03 -23.02 -11.13
C VAL A 459 -15.44 -23.44 -10.75
N PRO A 460 -16.31 -22.50 -10.31
CA PRO A 460 -17.69 -22.79 -9.97
C PRO A 460 -18.47 -23.44 -11.14
N ALA A 461 -19.46 -24.26 -10.85
CA ALA A 461 -20.24 -24.96 -11.86
C ALA A 461 -20.89 -24.01 -12.91
N ALA A 462 -21.34 -22.83 -12.45
CA ALA A 462 -21.88 -21.79 -13.35
C ALA A 462 -20.79 -21.26 -14.29
N GLY A 463 -19.58 -21.01 -13.79
CA GLY A 463 -18.42 -20.58 -14.58
C GLY A 463 -17.99 -21.65 -15.59
N ARG A 464 -17.91 -22.92 -15.19
CA ARG A 464 -17.59 -24.04 -16.12
C ARG A 464 -18.57 -24.12 -17.29
N ARG A 465 -19.87 -23.96 -17.01
CA ARG A 465 -20.91 -23.90 -18.05
C ARG A 465 -20.74 -22.71 -18.98
N ALA A 466 -20.35 -21.55 -18.45
CA ALA A 466 -20.08 -20.36 -19.25
C ALA A 466 -18.88 -20.57 -20.19
N VAL A 467 -17.76 -21.10 -19.68
CA VAL A 467 -16.57 -21.43 -20.48
C VAL A 467 -16.89 -22.42 -21.59
N GLN A 468 -17.66 -23.49 -21.30
CA GLN A 468 -18.09 -24.47 -22.31
C GLN A 468 -18.97 -23.83 -23.39
N ARG A 469 -19.88 -22.92 -23.03
CA ARG A 469 -20.70 -22.18 -24.00
C ARG A 469 -19.86 -21.27 -24.88
N SER A 470 -18.88 -20.59 -24.30
CA SER A 470 -17.94 -19.70 -25.02
C SER A 470 -17.10 -20.52 -26.03
N ALA A 471 -16.55 -21.66 -25.61
CA ALA A 471 -15.80 -22.56 -26.47
C ALA A 471 -16.67 -23.08 -27.65
N ARG A 472 -17.88 -23.58 -27.38
CA ARG A 472 -18.82 -24.03 -28.43
C ARG A 472 -19.21 -22.90 -29.39
N ARG A 473 -19.33 -21.66 -28.92
CA ARG A 473 -19.57 -20.49 -29.78
C ARG A 473 -18.38 -20.19 -30.68
N ALA A 474 -17.15 -20.27 -30.15
CA ALA A 474 -15.93 -20.08 -30.93
C ALA A 474 -15.75 -21.17 -31.99
N GLU A 475 -16.00 -22.45 -31.67
CA GLU A 475 -15.97 -23.56 -32.60
C GLU A 475 -17.07 -23.48 -33.68
N ALA A 476 -18.20 -22.84 -33.34
CA ALA A 476 -19.32 -22.65 -34.26
C ALA A 476 -19.23 -21.38 -35.11
N ALA A 477 -18.17 -20.58 -34.96
CA ALA A 477 -17.97 -19.37 -35.73
C ALA A 477 -17.02 -19.62 -36.90
N ASP A 478 -17.52 -19.42 -38.13
CA ASP A 478 -16.72 -19.45 -39.32
C ASP A 478 -16.14 -18.05 -39.59
N VAL A 479 -14.81 -17.94 -39.57
CA VAL A 479 -14.10 -16.67 -39.76
C VAL A 479 -13.50 -16.63 -41.15
N THR A 480 -14.05 -15.81 -42.03
CA THR A 480 -13.48 -15.55 -43.34
C THR A 480 -12.66 -14.28 -43.31
N ILE A 481 -11.36 -14.39 -43.60
CA ILE A 481 -10.47 -13.20 -43.72
C ILE A 481 -10.48 -12.79 -45.18
N HIS A 482 -10.78 -11.52 -45.46
CA HIS A 482 -10.80 -10.92 -46.78
C HIS A 482 -9.42 -10.34 -47.15
N ASN A 483 -9.12 -10.24 -48.45
CA ASN A 483 -7.83 -9.76 -48.96
C ASN A 483 -7.53 -8.26 -48.60
N ASP A 484 -8.52 -7.54 -48.13
CA ASP A 484 -8.41 -6.13 -47.66
C ASP A 484 -8.09 -6.01 -46.17
N GLY A 485 -7.81 -7.15 -45.48
CA GLY A 485 -7.51 -7.18 -44.05
C GLY A 485 -8.76 -7.11 -43.14
N THR A 486 -9.96 -7.13 -43.72
CA THR A 486 -11.20 -7.25 -42.94
C THR A 486 -11.54 -8.72 -42.72
N TYR A 487 -12.35 -9.00 -41.67
CA TYR A 487 -12.82 -10.35 -41.41
C TYR A 487 -14.33 -10.37 -41.17
N THR A 488 -14.97 -11.45 -41.64
CA THR A 488 -16.38 -11.71 -41.39
C THR A 488 -16.51 -12.92 -40.50
N VAL A 489 -17.20 -12.78 -39.36
CA VAL A 489 -17.54 -13.90 -38.47
C VAL A 489 -18.96 -14.31 -38.76
N ARG A 490 -19.16 -15.54 -39.29
CA ARG A 490 -20.47 -16.14 -39.51
C ARG A 490 -20.71 -17.23 -38.47
N PRO A 491 -21.82 -17.20 -37.71
CA PRO A 491 -22.18 -18.33 -36.86
C PRO A 491 -22.51 -19.54 -37.78
N ASN A 492 -21.90 -20.69 -37.50
CA ASN A 492 -22.11 -21.90 -38.27
C ASN A 492 -23.56 -22.36 -38.08
N GLN A 493 -24.38 -22.21 -39.13
CA GLN A 493 -25.78 -22.68 -39.16
C GLN A 493 -25.81 -24.17 -39.42
N LYS A 494 -25.69 -25.01 -38.38
CA LYS A 494 -26.18 -26.39 -38.43
C LYS A 494 -27.48 -26.47 -37.63
N GLY A 495 -28.58 -26.45 -38.37
CA GLY A 495 -29.88 -26.94 -37.98
C GLY A 495 -30.73 -26.05 -37.05
N HIS A 496 -31.53 -25.15 -37.64
CA HIS A 496 -32.96 -25.08 -37.35
C HIS A 496 -33.64 -24.22 -38.45
N ASN A 497 -34.64 -24.77 -39.11
CA ASN A 497 -35.53 -24.06 -40.01
C ASN A 497 -36.31 -22.98 -39.25
N GLY A 498 -35.96 -21.71 -39.47
CA GLY A 498 -36.66 -20.56 -38.93
C GLY A 498 -36.30 -19.31 -39.72
N LYS A 499 -37.28 -18.62 -40.26
CA LYS A 499 -37.24 -17.50 -41.21
C LYS A 499 -36.20 -16.40 -40.85
N PRO A 500 -35.58 -15.75 -41.85
CA PRO A 500 -34.54 -14.74 -41.63
C PRO A 500 -35.15 -13.40 -41.18
N ALA A 501 -34.61 -12.86 -40.09
CA ALA A 501 -34.79 -11.47 -39.73
C ALA A 501 -33.62 -10.64 -40.27
N HIS A 502 -33.91 -9.71 -41.16
CA HIS A 502 -32.98 -8.71 -41.67
C HIS A 502 -32.62 -7.73 -40.54
N GLY A 503 -31.35 -7.66 -40.19
CA GLY A 503 -30.77 -6.62 -39.32
C GLY A 503 -29.34 -6.35 -39.72
N GLN A 504 -29.13 -5.36 -40.60
CA GLN A 504 -27.81 -4.89 -40.94
C GLN A 504 -27.32 -3.96 -39.79
N SER A 505 -26.28 -4.36 -39.07
CA SER A 505 -25.51 -3.44 -38.25
C SER A 505 -24.14 -3.25 -38.90
N ARG A 506 -23.92 -2.04 -39.42
CA ARG A 506 -22.60 -1.57 -39.88
C ARG A 506 -21.73 -1.31 -38.63
N ALA A 507 -20.67 -2.08 -38.48
CA ALA A 507 -19.59 -1.75 -37.56
C ALA A 507 -18.60 -0.81 -38.27
N ALA A 508 -18.36 0.36 -37.69
CA ALA A 508 -17.34 1.30 -38.17
C ALA A 508 -15.96 0.82 -37.73
N ALA A 509 -15.03 0.79 -38.68
CA ALA A 509 -13.62 0.51 -38.43
C ALA A 509 -12.93 1.69 -37.74
N PRO A 510 -11.98 1.48 -36.84
CA PRO A 510 -11.15 2.57 -36.32
C PRO A 510 -10.00 2.86 -37.28
N THR A 511 -10.02 4.05 -37.90
CA THR A 511 -8.88 4.58 -38.65
C THR A 511 -7.82 5.03 -37.65
N GLY A 512 -6.73 4.27 -37.53
CA GLY A 512 -5.54 4.69 -36.83
C GLY A 512 -4.76 5.73 -37.62
N ARG A 513 -4.67 6.95 -37.09
CA ARG A 513 -3.69 7.97 -37.52
C ARG A 513 -2.79 8.28 -36.34
N ALA A 514 -1.49 8.11 -36.52
CA ALA A 514 -0.48 8.46 -35.53
C ALA A 514 -0.54 9.97 -35.20
N PRO A 515 -0.42 10.37 -33.94
CA PRO A 515 -0.36 11.79 -33.59
C PRO A 515 1.05 12.34 -33.74
N SER A 516 1.14 13.51 -34.41
CA SER A 516 2.31 14.39 -34.44
C SER A 516 2.52 15.08 -33.08
N PRO A 517 3.77 15.44 -32.71
CA PRO A 517 4.10 15.99 -31.40
C PRO A 517 3.72 17.48 -31.29
N GLY A 518 2.94 17.81 -30.27
CA GLY A 518 2.69 19.22 -29.91
C GLY A 518 1.25 19.54 -29.53
N ALA A 519 0.80 19.13 -28.33
CA ALA A 519 -0.39 19.72 -27.73
C ALA A 519 -0.25 19.75 -26.21
N ARG A 520 -0.35 20.95 -25.65
CA ARG A 520 -0.35 21.25 -24.22
C ARG A 520 -1.59 20.67 -23.57
N PHE A 521 -1.42 20.05 -22.41
CA PHE A 521 -2.49 19.47 -21.60
C PHE A 521 -3.37 20.53 -20.95
N ALA A 522 -4.69 20.41 -21.14
CA ALA A 522 -5.70 20.99 -20.27
C ALA A 522 -6.35 19.85 -19.44
N PRO A 523 -6.79 20.09 -18.19
CA PRO A 523 -7.27 19.03 -17.32
C PRO A 523 -8.65 18.52 -17.76
N HIS A 524 -8.78 17.22 -17.95
CA HIS A 524 -10.05 16.55 -18.20
C HIS A 524 -10.88 16.43 -16.92
N SER A 525 -12.01 17.10 -16.89
CA SER A 525 -13.10 16.87 -15.94
C SER A 525 -13.86 15.59 -16.33
N ALA A 526 -14.05 14.71 -15.35
CA ALA A 526 -14.86 13.50 -15.49
C ALA A 526 -16.36 13.84 -15.67
N PRO A 527 -17.15 13.02 -16.40
CA PRO A 527 -18.56 13.29 -16.60
C PRO A 527 -19.38 13.00 -15.32
N VAL A 528 -20.10 14.02 -14.89
CA VAL A 528 -21.05 13.95 -13.76
C VAL A 528 -22.33 13.24 -14.26
N HIS A 529 -22.65 12.09 -13.68
CA HIS A 529 -23.99 11.49 -13.81
C HIS A 529 -25.01 12.33 -13.03
N LYS A 530 -25.99 12.91 -13.74
CA LYS A 530 -27.16 13.54 -13.14
C LYS A 530 -28.13 12.45 -12.63
N PRO A 531 -28.66 12.54 -11.40
CA PRO A 531 -29.73 11.68 -10.95
C PRO A 531 -31.07 12.13 -11.56
N LYS A 532 -31.89 11.17 -11.94
CA LYS A 532 -33.26 11.38 -12.38
C LYS A 532 -34.13 11.84 -11.20
N ASN A 533 -34.84 12.96 -11.39
CA ASN A 533 -35.88 13.43 -10.51
C ASN A 533 -37.14 12.54 -10.63
N ASP A 534 -37.49 11.84 -9.57
CA ASP A 534 -38.87 11.38 -9.36
C ASP A 534 -39.54 12.30 -8.33
N GLN A 535 -40.45 13.10 -8.83
CA GLN A 535 -41.36 13.91 -8.01
C GLN A 535 -42.43 12.98 -7.41
N GLN A 536 -42.46 12.82 -6.11
CA GLN A 536 -43.71 12.52 -5.39
C GLN A 536 -43.95 13.63 -4.38
N LYS A 537 -45.10 14.28 -4.62
CA LYS A 537 -45.72 15.29 -3.73
C LYS A 537 -46.28 14.57 -2.51
N GLU A 538 -45.89 14.96 -1.33
CA GLU A 538 -46.71 14.79 -0.14
C GLU A 538 -46.78 16.09 0.63
N ASN A 539 -48.04 16.60 0.69
CA ASN A 539 -48.49 17.71 1.53
C ASN A 539 -48.46 17.29 3.00
N THR A 540 -47.76 18.01 3.84
CA THR A 540 -48.08 18.04 5.27
C THR A 540 -47.97 19.46 5.82
N THR A 541 -49.14 20.00 6.13
CA THR A 541 -49.38 21.27 6.81
C THR A 541 -48.84 21.25 8.25
N TRP A 542 -48.04 22.25 8.61
CA TRP A 542 -47.67 22.53 9.99
C TRP A 542 -48.62 23.55 10.60
N LYS A 543 -49.36 23.13 11.64
CA LYS A 543 -50.12 24.00 12.52
C LYS A 543 -49.21 24.58 13.61
N THR A 544 -49.18 25.91 13.66
CA THR A 544 -48.61 26.68 14.77
C THR A 544 -49.48 26.56 16.01
N GLY A 545 -48.92 26.11 17.12
CA GLY A 545 -49.56 26.11 18.42
C GLY A 545 -48.79 27.01 19.40
N LYS A 546 -49.27 28.21 19.63
CA LYS A 546 -48.92 29.02 20.79
C LYS A 546 -49.50 28.38 22.05
N LYS A 547 -48.72 28.22 23.11
CA LYS A 547 -49.26 28.22 24.47
C LYS A 547 -48.31 28.95 25.43
N LYS A 548 -48.98 29.91 26.12
CA LYS A 548 -48.54 30.62 27.32
C LYS A 548 -48.56 29.65 28.52
N LYS A 549 -47.60 29.67 29.34
CA LYS A 549 -47.44 30.04 30.76
C LYS A 549 -46.09 29.59 31.23
#